data_430ba21d68ea2a3de7322b50da4e5dca
#
_entry.id   430ba21d68ea2a3de7322b50da4e5dca
#
_cell.length_a   1.000
_cell.length_b   1.000
_cell.length_c   1.000
_cell.angle_alpha   90.00
_cell.angle_beta   90.00
_cell.angle_gamma   90.00
#
_symmetry.space_group_name_H-M   'P 1'
#
loop_
_entity.id
_entity.type
_entity.pdbx_description
1 polymer ?
#
loop_
_entity_poly.entity_id
_entity_poly.type
_entity_poly.pdbx_seq_one_letter_code
_entity_poly.pdbx_strand_id
1 'polypeptide(L)'
;MKFGNALLALLMAASALSCNPKADEGTKHYAPLKNPTKVTLEQVEFSAVVNITWQDNCDNESGYAVYVKPASGEEKQVASLPVDACEYTITEGLVQGKTYSIGVRALSGGPMLSSQIIYKEIALFDYTSLPVPTLAADVEYTPTSAMLNYTLGKSDKFKQSAWGLCWSADHTPTLADSFAHGPKNSSVRLYQAIPCTGVEFGKTYKVRAYSVTEKGTTYSNEVVEIKLENETPAITFNWTKVEDTSLPQDIVLYKTTDNLNGRPFNAWYAIADVTKGNVEFRMEFSEKAYVLEDFYKADVEKGVENYIMTNAGYFNMKTGETGDFHVCEGVISPSVPRPTLRGTFGVDKDQKPAAVWASRDADKNTFFYDSPMMNIKGKTAYEEPYGDYPTTSVAWTPYYAMSAGPLLVKDGKVVTDVTKQDGAFVRNYESIAADIFTDTAATPDRTAVGYTEDGKIILFVCDGRITASKGASILEMGQIMKGLGCVGAVNFDGGGSTAMTLYGKRVNSFLSNTSGATENRRVGSVMGFYKKK
;
A
#
# COMPACT_ATOMS: atom_id res chain seq x y z
N MET A 1 8.78 -11.36 10.74
CA MET A 1 9.91 -10.87 11.55
C MET A 1 9.33 -10.06 12.69
N LYS A 2 9.59 -10.48 13.91
CA LYS A 2 9.05 -9.84 15.12
C LYS A 2 9.78 -8.52 15.34
N PHE A 3 9.09 -7.41 15.16
CA PHE A 3 9.48 -6.15 15.79
C PHE A 3 8.60 -5.96 17.03
N GLY A 4 9.27 -6.08 18.17
CA GLY A 4 8.63 -5.96 19.46
C GLY A 4 8.23 -4.52 19.74
N ASN A 5 7.06 -4.39 20.36
CA ASN A 5 6.54 -3.17 20.97
C ASN A 5 7.57 -2.57 21.91
N ALA A 6 8.08 -1.40 21.56
CA ALA A 6 8.72 -0.51 22.50
C ALA A 6 7.72 0.60 22.83
N LEU A 7 6.83 0.32 23.78
CA LEU A 7 6.22 1.36 24.57
C LEU A 7 7.38 2.01 25.32
N LEU A 8 7.73 3.23 24.95
CA LEU A 8 8.78 4.01 25.60
C LEU A 8 8.25 4.45 26.98
N ALA A 9 8.18 3.49 27.92
CA ALA A 9 8.32 3.85 29.31
C ALA A 9 9.79 4.17 29.49
N LEU A 10 10.15 5.45 29.40
CA LEU A 10 11.47 5.95 29.72
C LEU A 10 11.71 5.75 31.23
N LEU A 11 12.06 4.53 31.63
CA LEU A 11 12.84 4.36 32.85
C LEU A 11 14.26 4.76 32.45
N MET A 12 14.63 6.01 32.71
CA MET A 12 16.02 6.43 32.63
C MET A 12 16.82 5.64 33.66
N ALA A 13 17.51 4.62 33.20
CA ALA A 13 18.69 4.16 33.89
C ALA A 13 19.76 5.24 33.67
N ALA A 14 20.06 6.00 34.71
CA ALA A 14 21.20 6.89 34.74
C ALA A 14 22.46 6.09 34.43
N SER A 15 22.90 6.12 33.17
CA SER A 15 24.28 5.73 32.87
C SER A 15 25.16 6.90 33.26
N ALA A 16 25.63 6.89 34.53
CA ALA A 16 26.70 7.74 34.95
C ALA A 16 27.95 7.44 34.08
N LEU A 17 28.20 8.28 33.11
CA LEU A 17 29.55 8.37 32.54
C LEU A 17 30.42 8.94 33.63
N SER A 18 31.05 8.06 34.40
CA SER A 18 32.03 8.36 35.41
C SER A 18 33.17 9.12 34.76
N CYS A 19 33.28 10.40 35.04
CA CYS A 19 34.56 11.12 34.93
C CYS A 19 35.44 10.63 36.07
N ASN A 20 36.52 9.95 35.76
CA ASN A 20 37.45 9.43 36.74
C ASN A 20 38.02 10.59 37.58
N PRO A 21 37.83 10.64 38.93
CA PRO A 21 38.45 11.66 39.77
C PRO A 21 39.94 11.34 39.94
N LYS A 22 40.81 12.24 39.52
CA LYS A 22 42.18 12.26 40.03
C LYS A 22 42.14 12.99 41.35
N ALA A 23 42.31 12.25 42.43
CA ALA A 23 42.54 12.83 43.75
C ALA A 23 43.92 13.55 43.73
N ASP A 24 43.89 14.85 43.89
CA ASP A 24 45.09 15.63 44.28
C ASP A 24 44.77 16.28 45.63
N GLU A 25 45.42 15.79 46.69
CA GLU A 25 45.36 16.37 48.03
C GLU A 25 46.25 17.61 48.10
N GLY A 26 45.59 18.78 48.23
CA GLY A 26 46.30 19.98 48.73
C GLY A 26 46.31 21.18 47.81
N THR A 27 45.31 21.99 47.96
CA THR A 27 45.31 23.48 48.06
C THR A 27 43.85 23.94 47.86
N LYS A 28 43.26 24.55 48.87
CA LYS A 28 41.92 25.15 48.77
C LYS A 28 42.01 26.37 47.84
N HIS A 29 41.75 26.15 46.56
CA HIS A 29 41.56 27.24 45.61
C HIS A 29 40.12 27.79 45.75
N TYR A 30 39.99 29.04 46.18
CA TYR A 30 38.74 29.81 46.27
C TYR A 30 38.30 30.38 44.91
N ALA A 31 38.72 29.78 43.79
CA ALA A 31 38.26 30.17 42.46
C ALA A 31 36.83 29.70 42.23
N PRO A 32 36.00 30.45 41.45
CA PRO A 32 34.68 29.96 41.07
C PRO A 32 34.83 28.67 40.27
N LEU A 33 33.82 27.79 40.42
CA LEU A 33 33.74 26.56 39.64
C LEU A 33 33.74 26.88 38.14
N LYS A 34 34.27 25.97 37.33
CA LYS A 34 34.21 26.09 35.89
C LYS A 34 32.75 26.06 35.41
N ASN A 35 32.49 26.83 34.37
CA ASN A 35 31.14 26.82 33.78
C ASN A 35 30.87 25.53 32.99
N PRO A 36 29.67 24.99 33.06
CA PRO A 36 29.20 24.00 32.10
C PRO A 36 29.34 24.51 30.66
N THR A 37 29.66 23.63 29.73
CA THR A 37 29.77 23.97 28.29
C THR A 37 28.92 23.05 27.44
N LYS A 38 28.84 23.31 26.14
CA LYS A 38 28.07 22.53 25.19
C LYS A 38 26.59 22.31 25.61
N VAL A 39 25.99 23.33 26.23
CA VAL A 39 24.59 23.25 26.62
C VAL A 39 23.73 23.09 25.36
N THR A 40 22.88 22.06 25.33
CA THR A 40 21.87 21.87 24.29
C THR A 40 20.45 21.82 24.89
N LEU A 41 19.47 22.23 24.11
CA LEU A 41 18.05 22.19 24.47
C LEU A 41 17.30 21.53 23.35
N GLU A 42 16.45 20.59 23.68
CA GLU A 42 15.60 19.88 22.72
C GLU A 42 14.19 19.75 23.28
N GLN A 43 13.19 20.21 22.53
CA GLN A 43 11.79 20.01 22.89
C GLN A 43 11.37 18.59 22.51
N VAL A 44 10.73 17.90 23.46
CA VAL A 44 10.09 16.61 23.17
C VAL A 44 8.83 16.85 22.33
N GLU A 45 8.72 16.13 21.24
CA GLU A 45 7.58 16.28 20.32
C GLU A 45 6.22 16.16 21.02
N PHE A 46 5.26 16.92 20.56
CA PHE A 46 3.87 17.00 21.09
C PHE A 46 3.78 17.34 22.59
N SER A 47 4.80 17.94 23.15
CA SER A 47 4.82 18.31 24.57
C SER A 47 5.46 19.68 24.80
N ALA A 48 5.36 20.17 26.04
CA ALA A 48 6.14 21.30 26.52
C ALA A 48 7.42 20.84 27.27
N VAL A 49 7.75 19.57 27.21
CA VAL A 49 8.93 19.00 27.88
C VAL A 49 10.20 19.38 27.11
N VAL A 50 11.24 19.72 27.86
CA VAL A 50 12.55 20.07 27.28
C VAL A 50 13.64 19.24 27.94
N ASN A 51 14.45 18.59 27.13
CA ASN A 51 15.69 17.98 27.53
C ASN A 51 16.81 19.02 27.45
N ILE A 52 17.54 19.20 28.54
CA ILE A 52 18.77 19.99 28.61
C ILE A 52 19.95 19.06 28.83
N THR A 53 21.02 19.22 28.06
CA THR A 53 22.29 18.51 28.26
C THR A 53 23.41 19.49 28.30
N TRP A 54 24.50 19.13 28.97
CA TRP A 54 25.72 19.95 29.04
C TRP A 54 26.95 19.08 29.23
N GLN A 55 28.11 19.66 28.99
CA GLN A 55 29.38 19.06 29.34
C GLN A 55 29.81 19.55 30.74
N ASP A 56 30.07 18.62 31.61
CA ASP A 56 30.72 18.87 32.90
C ASP A 56 32.18 19.23 32.69
N ASN A 57 32.64 20.28 33.39
CA ASN A 57 34.02 20.75 33.34
C ASN A 57 34.59 20.93 34.77
N CYS A 58 33.89 20.46 35.80
CA CYS A 58 34.27 20.55 37.20
C CYS A 58 34.73 19.19 37.71
N ASP A 59 35.57 19.19 38.72
CA ASP A 59 36.03 17.99 39.45
C ASP A 59 35.70 18.11 40.96
N ASN A 60 35.03 19.18 41.37
CA ASN A 60 34.84 19.51 42.78
C ASN A 60 33.55 20.30 43.09
N GLU A 61 32.55 20.18 42.19
CA GLU A 61 31.22 20.69 42.45
C GLU A 61 30.46 19.80 43.44
N SER A 62 29.41 20.34 44.07
CA SER A 62 28.47 19.58 44.92
C SER A 62 27.20 19.15 44.16
N GLY A 63 27.14 19.44 42.88
CA GLY A 63 26.02 19.14 41.99
C GLY A 63 25.77 20.25 41.01
N TYR A 64 24.62 20.15 40.32
CA TYR A 64 24.18 21.13 39.33
C TYR A 64 22.81 21.70 39.67
N ALA A 65 22.53 22.91 39.22
CA ALA A 65 21.19 23.50 39.27
C ALA A 65 20.76 23.93 37.87
N VAL A 66 19.50 23.64 37.55
CA VAL A 66 18.87 24.05 36.29
C VAL A 66 17.84 25.14 36.57
N TYR A 67 17.83 26.15 35.69
CA TYR A 67 17.03 27.35 35.80
C TYR A 67 16.21 27.55 34.55
N VAL A 68 15.00 28.04 34.73
CA VAL A 68 14.10 28.45 33.65
C VAL A 68 13.70 29.90 33.84
N LYS A 69 13.87 30.69 32.79
CA LYS A 69 13.46 32.09 32.73
C LYS A 69 12.57 32.33 31.53
N PRO A 70 11.26 32.61 31.72
CA PRO A 70 10.38 33.03 30.64
C PRO A 70 10.86 34.35 30.02
N ALA A 71 10.48 34.61 28.73
CA ALA A 71 10.79 35.87 28.06
C ALA A 71 10.26 37.09 28.82
N SER A 72 9.14 36.93 29.53
CA SER A 72 8.58 37.91 30.47
C SER A 72 8.27 37.21 31.78
N GLY A 73 9.15 37.36 32.78
CA GLY A 73 8.95 36.72 34.07
C GLY A 73 10.24 36.55 34.84
N GLU A 74 10.14 36.09 36.07
CA GLU A 74 11.28 35.84 36.93
C GLU A 74 11.90 34.47 36.65
N GLU A 75 13.20 34.42 36.86
CA GLU A 75 13.98 33.18 36.83
C GLU A 75 13.58 32.26 38.00
N LYS A 76 13.43 30.97 37.71
CA LYS A 76 13.20 29.95 38.72
C LYS A 76 14.21 28.81 38.60
N GLN A 77 14.75 28.36 39.70
CA GLN A 77 15.43 27.09 39.77
C GLN A 77 14.39 25.96 39.70
N VAL A 78 14.55 25.05 38.76
CA VAL A 78 13.60 23.93 38.52
C VAL A 78 14.18 22.59 38.95
N ALA A 79 15.49 22.49 39.08
CA ALA A 79 16.13 21.28 39.56
C ALA A 79 17.41 21.56 40.35
N SER A 80 17.71 20.68 41.33
CA SER A 80 19.04 20.47 41.93
C SER A 80 19.42 19.02 41.67
N LEU A 81 20.60 18.83 41.08
CA LEU A 81 21.07 17.56 40.57
C LEU A 81 22.34 17.14 41.31
N PRO A 82 22.65 15.85 41.37
CA PRO A 82 23.86 15.35 42.00
C PRO A 82 25.12 15.80 41.26
N VAL A 83 26.29 15.50 41.88
CA VAL A 83 27.61 15.63 41.25
C VAL A 83 27.65 14.84 39.92
N ASP A 84 28.46 15.27 38.98
CA ASP A 84 28.65 14.64 37.66
C ASP A 84 27.39 14.58 36.79
N ALA A 85 26.31 15.29 37.13
CA ALA A 85 25.11 15.35 36.27
C ALA A 85 25.41 16.11 34.97
N CYS A 86 25.04 15.54 33.84
CA CYS A 86 25.22 16.10 32.49
C CYS A 86 23.91 16.34 31.72
N GLU A 87 22.77 16.00 32.29
CA GLU A 87 21.46 16.13 31.67
C GLU A 87 20.33 16.30 32.67
N TYR A 88 19.24 16.89 32.21
CA TYR A 88 17.96 16.96 32.94
C TYR A 88 16.79 17.12 31.99
N THR A 89 15.64 16.54 32.35
CA THR A 89 14.39 16.69 31.62
C THR A 89 13.42 17.58 32.40
N ILE A 90 13.07 18.74 31.84
CA ILE A 90 12.08 19.67 32.42
C ILE A 90 10.70 19.24 31.98
N THR A 91 9.93 18.68 32.89
CA THR A 91 8.58 18.12 32.62
C THR A 91 7.43 19.05 32.95
N GLU A 92 7.68 20.12 33.70
CA GLU A 92 6.66 21.02 34.22
C GLU A 92 7.07 22.49 34.09
N GLY A 93 6.08 23.40 34.14
CA GLY A 93 6.31 24.85 34.15
C GLY A 93 6.59 25.50 32.81
N LEU A 94 6.63 24.73 31.73
CA LEU A 94 6.78 25.22 30.37
C LEU A 94 5.44 25.15 29.62
N VAL A 95 5.27 26.03 28.64
CA VAL A 95 4.06 26.13 27.79
C VAL A 95 4.48 26.20 26.34
N GLN A 96 3.87 25.39 25.50
CA GLN A 96 4.10 25.42 24.05
C GLN A 96 3.79 26.81 23.48
N GLY A 97 4.51 27.18 22.41
CA GLY A 97 4.37 28.50 21.78
C GLY A 97 5.04 29.64 22.55
N LYS A 98 5.78 29.37 23.61
CA LYS A 98 6.51 30.37 24.42
C LYS A 98 8.02 30.19 24.28
N THR A 99 8.74 31.27 24.50
CA THR A 99 10.20 31.31 24.51
C THR A 99 10.73 31.33 25.94
N TYR A 100 11.76 30.55 26.18
CA TYR A 100 12.42 30.42 27.48
C TYR A 100 13.93 30.50 27.32
N SER A 101 14.61 31.15 28.28
CA SER A 101 16.01 30.97 28.49
C SER A 101 16.19 29.91 29.58
N ILE A 102 16.83 28.79 29.23
CA ILE A 102 17.08 27.67 30.15
C ILE A 102 18.56 27.62 30.40
N GLY A 103 18.95 27.57 31.68
CA GLY A 103 20.31 27.63 32.07
C GLY A 103 20.72 26.58 33.09
N VAL A 104 22.02 26.30 33.16
CA VAL A 104 22.63 25.36 34.09
C VAL A 104 23.90 25.96 34.69
N ARG A 105 24.14 25.66 35.98
CA ARG A 105 25.41 25.96 36.65
C ARG A 105 25.84 24.84 37.57
N ALA A 106 27.16 24.76 37.80
CA ALA A 106 27.75 23.94 38.84
C ALA A 106 27.60 24.62 40.20
N LEU A 107 27.21 23.86 41.21
CA LEU A 107 27.00 24.31 42.58
C LEU A 107 28.24 24.00 43.42
N SER A 108 28.59 24.93 44.29
CA SER A 108 29.65 24.72 45.27
C SER A 108 29.04 24.29 46.62
N GLY A 109 29.54 23.21 47.20
CA GLY A 109 29.20 22.76 48.55
C GLY A 109 30.07 23.33 49.63
N GLY A 110 31.05 24.20 49.30
CA GLY A 110 32.06 24.76 50.20
C GLY A 110 32.18 26.28 50.08
N PRO A 111 33.31 26.83 50.48
CA PRO A 111 33.56 28.26 50.42
C PRO A 111 33.76 28.78 49.00
N MET A 112 33.89 27.92 48.02
CA MET A 112 34.02 28.29 46.59
C MET A 112 32.74 28.91 46.07
N LEU A 113 32.86 29.76 45.07
CA LEU A 113 31.72 30.31 44.36
C LEU A 113 31.19 29.30 43.33
N SER A 114 29.87 29.13 43.28
CA SER A 114 29.23 28.40 42.18
C SER A 114 29.61 29.03 40.83
N SER A 115 29.55 28.24 39.76
CA SER A 115 29.80 28.76 38.41
C SER A 115 28.75 29.81 38.00
N GLN A 116 28.98 30.50 36.91
CA GLN A 116 27.93 31.30 36.26
C GLN A 116 26.87 30.38 35.71
N ILE A 117 25.64 30.89 35.59
CA ILE A 117 24.56 30.19 34.89
C ILE A 117 24.80 30.37 33.38
N ILE A 118 24.91 29.26 32.65
CA ILE A 118 25.04 29.27 31.20
C ILE A 118 23.68 29.04 30.60
N TYR A 119 23.14 30.08 30.00
CA TYR A 119 21.82 30.06 29.36
C TYR A 119 21.89 29.72 27.89
N LYS A 120 20.83 29.04 27.43
CA LYS A 120 20.49 28.90 26.03
C LYS A 120 19.00 29.21 25.85
N GLU A 121 18.63 29.83 24.72
CA GLU A 121 17.24 30.14 24.40
C GLU A 121 16.61 29.03 23.58
N ILE A 122 15.35 28.73 23.89
CA ILE A 122 14.51 27.84 23.11
C ILE A 122 13.11 28.45 22.94
N ALA A 123 12.64 28.52 21.70
CA ALA A 123 11.26 28.82 21.38
C ALA A 123 10.52 27.49 21.23
N LEU A 124 9.63 27.18 22.15
CA LEU A 124 8.85 25.94 22.09
C LEU A 124 7.83 26.02 20.97
N PHE A 125 7.85 25.01 20.12
CA PHE A 125 6.88 24.88 19.08
C PHE A 125 5.50 24.57 19.68
N ASP A 126 4.44 25.18 19.11
CA ASP A 126 3.07 24.93 19.50
C ASP A 126 2.44 23.83 18.64
N TYR A 127 2.53 22.61 19.10
CA TYR A 127 1.97 21.44 18.43
C TYR A 127 0.45 21.45 18.33
N THR A 128 -0.25 22.27 19.13
CA THR A 128 -1.71 22.42 19.05
C THR A 128 -2.15 23.19 17.80
N SER A 129 -1.21 23.89 17.15
CA SER A 129 -1.45 24.62 15.88
C SER A 129 -1.39 23.73 14.65
N LEU A 130 -0.97 22.46 14.78
CA LEU A 130 -0.94 21.54 13.67
C LEU A 130 -2.36 21.13 13.23
N PRO A 131 -2.57 20.90 11.91
CA PRO A 131 -3.87 20.44 11.43
C PRO A 131 -4.19 19.04 11.96
N VAL A 132 -5.33 18.92 12.64
CA VAL A 132 -5.82 17.65 13.17
C VAL A 132 -6.94 17.15 12.25
N PRO A 133 -6.86 15.92 11.71
CA PRO A 133 -7.93 15.33 10.93
C PRO A 133 -9.11 14.96 11.81
N THR A 134 -10.30 14.83 11.23
CA THR A 134 -11.50 14.30 11.90
C THR A 134 -11.96 13.04 11.18
N LEU A 135 -12.37 12.02 11.93
CA LEU A 135 -12.86 10.75 11.40
C LEU A 135 -14.37 10.64 11.69
N ALA A 136 -15.17 10.38 10.64
CA ALA A 136 -16.60 10.16 10.81
C ALA A 136 -16.87 8.80 11.48
N ALA A 137 -17.89 8.74 12.34
CA ALA A 137 -18.25 7.51 13.06
C ALA A 137 -18.88 6.44 12.15
N ASP A 138 -19.47 6.87 11.01
CA ASP A 138 -20.17 5.97 10.10
C ASP A 138 -19.19 5.14 9.27
N VAL A 139 -19.36 3.82 9.33
CA VAL A 139 -18.60 2.86 8.51
C VAL A 139 -19.56 2.21 7.50
N GLU A 140 -19.20 2.26 6.24
CA GLU A 140 -19.90 1.49 5.21
C GLU A 140 -19.08 0.22 4.90
N TYR A 141 -19.73 -0.93 4.98
CA TYR A 141 -19.09 -2.21 4.70
C TYR A 141 -19.41 -2.67 3.29
N THR A 142 -18.39 -3.15 2.59
CA THR A 142 -18.50 -3.94 1.38
C THR A 142 -18.14 -5.40 1.69
N PRO A 143 -18.35 -6.35 0.77
CA PRO A 143 -17.90 -7.73 0.99
C PRO A 143 -16.40 -7.87 1.26
N THR A 144 -15.59 -6.88 0.87
CA THR A 144 -14.13 -6.98 0.87
C THR A 144 -13.42 -5.83 1.60
N SER A 145 -14.15 -4.86 2.14
CA SER A 145 -13.55 -3.71 2.83
C SER A 145 -14.48 -3.00 3.82
N ALA A 146 -13.88 -2.24 4.73
CA ALA A 146 -14.54 -1.22 5.53
C ALA A 146 -14.23 0.15 4.93
N MET A 147 -15.28 0.92 4.62
CA MET A 147 -15.20 2.24 4.00
C MET A 147 -15.41 3.33 5.05
N LEU A 148 -14.45 4.24 5.19
CA LEU A 148 -14.51 5.31 6.17
C LEU A 148 -14.39 6.68 5.50
N ASN A 149 -15.03 7.66 6.15
CA ASN A 149 -14.96 9.07 5.76
C ASN A 149 -14.13 9.85 6.77
N TYR A 150 -13.28 10.73 6.29
CA TYR A 150 -12.55 11.65 7.14
C TYR A 150 -12.34 13.00 6.44
N THR A 151 -11.98 14.02 7.21
CA THR A 151 -11.57 15.31 6.68
C THR A 151 -10.18 15.64 7.22
N LEU A 152 -9.42 16.40 6.44
CA LEU A 152 -8.15 16.94 6.90
C LEU A 152 -8.38 18.23 7.68
N GLY A 153 -7.64 18.42 8.75
CA GLY A 153 -7.55 19.73 9.41
C GLY A 153 -7.00 20.77 8.44
N LYS A 154 -7.48 21.99 8.54
CA LYS A 154 -6.97 23.11 7.71
C LYS A 154 -5.78 23.77 8.38
N SER A 155 -4.75 24.08 7.62
CA SER A 155 -3.65 24.91 8.06
C SER A 155 -3.10 25.71 6.87
N ASP A 156 -2.98 27.03 7.07
CA ASP A 156 -2.30 27.91 6.11
C ASP A 156 -0.79 27.97 6.39
N LYS A 157 -0.35 27.42 7.52
CA LYS A 157 1.04 27.51 7.99
C LYS A 157 1.85 26.26 7.70
N PHE A 158 1.19 25.07 7.70
CA PHE A 158 1.87 23.78 7.59
C PHE A 158 1.35 23.02 6.39
N LYS A 159 2.27 22.65 5.51
CA LYS A 159 1.95 21.81 4.35
C LYS A 159 1.79 20.37 4.83
N GLN A 160 0.64 19.78 4.53
CA GLN A 160 0.42 18.35 4.75
C GLN A 160 1.07 17.58 3.61
N SER A 161 2.00 16.70 3.94
CA SER A 161 2.76 15.90 2.97
C SER A 161 2.14 14.53 2.74
N ALA A 162 1.46 13.97 3.74
CA ALA A 162 0.74 12.71 3.64
C ALA A 162 -0.46 12.68 4.61
N TRP A 163 -1.43 11.82 4.32
CA TRP A 163 -2.61 11.58 5.15
C TRP A 163 -3.24 10.23 4.81
N GLY A 164 -4.11 9.74 5.66
CA GLY A 164 -4.81 8.49 5.45
C GLY A 164 -5.42 7.93 6.73
N LEU A 165 -5.55 6.62 6.75
CA LEU A 165 -6.05 5.85 7.88
C LEU A 165 -4.96 4.94 8.44
N CYS A 166 -4.90 4.79 9.76
CA CYS A 166 -4.12 3.78 10.45
C CYS A 166 -5.01 2.96 11.37
N TRP A 167 -4.66 1.68 11.58
CA TRP A 167 -5.47 0.77 12.37
C TRP A 167 -4.65 -0.24 13.14
N SER A 168 -5.19 -0.64 14.32
CA SER A 168 -4.62 -1.65 15.20
C SER A 168 -5.74 -2.39 15.93
N ALA A 169 -5.55 -3.68 16.21
CA ALA A 169 -6.48 -4.45 17.00
C ALA A 169 -6.27 -4.28 18.52
N ASP A 170 -5.05 -3.96 18.92
CA ASP A 170 -4.63 -4.09 20.31
C ASP A 170 -4.67 -2.76 21.09
N HIS A 171 -4.46 -1.65 20.41
CA HIS A 171 -4.37 -0.31 21.01
C HIS A 171 -4.87 0.80 20.07
N THR A 172 -4.85 2.04 20.54
CA THR A 172 -5.13 3.20 19.70
C THR A 172 -4.03 3.35 18.65
N PRO A 173 -4.36 3.30 17.33
CA PRO A 173 -3.37 3.16 16.27
C PRO A 173 -2.55 4.44 16.03
N THR A 174 -1.35 4.23 15.53
CA THR A 174 -0.39 5.24 15.06
C THR A 174 0.21 4.78 13.71
N LEU A 175 1.11 5.55 13.12
CA LEU A 175 1.85 5.14 11.92
C LEU A 175 2.89 4.03 12.17
N ALA A 176 3.08 3.59 13.41
CA ALA A 176 3.86 2.40 13.72
C ALA A 176 3.06 1.09 13.51
N ASP A 177 1.74 1.21 13.35
CA ASP A 177 0.81 0.11 13.10
C ASP A 177 0.52 -0.03 11.61
N SER A 178 -0.52 -0.78 11.26
CA SER A 178 -1.01 -0.85 9.89
C SER A 178 -1.58 0.50 9.46
N PHE A 179 -1.23 0.94 8.26
CA PHE A 179 -1.78 2.17 7.70
C PHE A 179 -1.89 2.10 6.17
N ALA A 180 -2.71 2.98 5.62
CA ALA A 180 -2.78 3.22 4.18
C ALA A 180 -2.92 4.71 3.90
N HIS A 181 -2.25 5.17 2.86
CA HIS A 181 -2.39 6.55 2.38
C HIS A 181 -3.76 6.78 1.77
N GLY A 182 -4.31 7.95 2.01
CA GLY A 182 -5.53 8.40 1.39
C GLY A 182 -5.29 9.00 0.00
N PRO A 183 -6.36 9.40 -0.71
CA PRO A 183 -6.24 9.99 -2.04
C PRO A 183 -5.48 11.32 -2.01
N LYS A 184 -4.57 11.52 -2.97
CA LYS A 184 -3.69 12.70 -3.04
C LYS A 184 -4.45 14.01 -3.29
N ASN A 185 -5.47 13.97 -4.10
CA ASN A 185 -6.34 15.11 -4.34
C ASN A 185 -7.35 15.25 -3.20
N SER A 186 -7.00 16.03 -2.18
CA SER A 186 -7.90 16.30 -1.06
C SER A 186 -9.07 17.18 -1.51
N SER A 187 -10.26 16.59 -1.53
CA SER A 187 -11.47 17.35 -1.31
C SER A 187 -11.66 17.55 0.21
N VAL A 188 -12.62 18.39 0.59
CA VAL A 188 -12.93 18.60 2.01
C VAL A 188 -13.29 17.30 2.73
N ARG A 189 -13.82 16.30 2.00
CA ARG A 189 -14.22 14.99 2.52
C ARG A 189 -13.54 13.89 1.73
N LEU A 190 -12.87 13.01 2.43
CA LEU A 190 -12.13 11.89 1.88
C LEU A 190 -12.83 10.56 2.21
N TYR A 191 -12.94 9.69 1.21
CA TYR A 191 -13.35 8.32 1.39
C TYR A 191 -12.15 7.41 1.22
N GLN A 192 -12.00 6.45 2.14
CA GLN A 192 -10.93 5.48 2.05
C GLN A 192 -11.39 4.11 2.54
N ALA A 193 -10.93 3.07 1.84
CA ALA A 193 -11.14 1.69 2.24
C ALA A 193 -10.00 1.20 3.14
N ILE A 194 -10.36 0.36 4.12
CA ILE A 194 -9.44 -0.59 4.73
C ILE A 194 -9.80 -1.94 4.12
N PRO A 195 -8.94 -2.51 3.25
CA PRO A 195 -9.23 -3.75 2.55
C PRO A 195 -9.09 -4.96 3.48
N CYS A 196 -9.78 -6.04 3.12
CA CYS A 196 -9.72 -7.31 3.86
C CYS A 196 -8.31 -7.91 3.95
N THR A 197 -7.39 -7.53 3.07
CA THR A 197 -5.98 -7.92 3.14
C THR A 197 -5.24 -7.28 4.30
N GLY A 198 -5.72 -6.14 4.79
CA GLY A 198 -5.14 -5.40 5.92
C GLY A 198 -5.69 -5.80 7.29
N VAL A 199 -6.65 -6.72 7.36
CA VAL A 199 -7.34 -7.12 8.59
C VAL A 199 -7.64 -8.62 8.60
N GLU A 200 -7.85 -9.17 9.81
CA GLU A 200 -8.36 -10.53 10.01
C GLU A 200 -9.88 -10.50 10.13
N PHE A 201 -10.57 -11.44 9.47
CA PHE A 201 -12.03 -11.56 9.60
C PHE A 201 -12.44 -11.94 11.02
N GLY A 202 -13.55 -11.38 11.49
CA GLY A 202 -14.05 -11.58 12.83
C GLY A 202 -13.33 -10.82 13.95
N LYS A 203 -12.22 -10.13 13.64
CA LYS A 203 -11.43 -9.35 14.59
C LYS A 203 -11.79 -7.87 14.50
N THR A 204 -11.93 -7.22 15.66
CA THR A 204 -12.21 -5.78 15.73
C THR A 204 -10.90 -4.99 15.68
N TYR A 205 -10.88 -3.93 14.91
CA TYR A 205 -9.77 -2.99 14.79
C TYR A 205 -10.23 -1.58 15.12
N LYS A 206 -9.42 -0.86 15.86
CA LYS A 206 -9.53 0.59 16.06
C LYS A 206 -8.88 1.32 14.91
N VAL A 207 -9.53 2.36 14.43
CA VAL A 207 -9.08 3.16 13.28
C VAL A 207 -8.99 4.62 13.66
N ARG A 208 -7.96 5.30 13.19
CA ARG A 208 -7.81 6.76 13.25
C ARG A 208 -7.42 7.31 11.89
N ALA A 209 -7.84 8.53 11.61
CA ALA A 209 -7.25 9.30 10.52
C ALA A 209 -5.94 9.95 10.98
N TYR A 210 -4.99 10.07 10.07
CA TYR A 210 -3.71 10.75 10.33
C TYR A 210 -3.40 11.81 9.28
N SER A 211 -2.57 12.78 9.64
CA SER A 211 -2.02 13.80 8.78
C SER A 211 -0.58 14.10 9.16
N VAL A 212 0.31 14.14 8.18
CA VAL A 212 1.76 14.36 8.36
C VAL A 212 2.13 15.74 7.86
N THR A 213 2.91 16.45 8.65
CA THR A 213 3.54 17.72 8.29
C THR A 213 5.04 17.64 8.57
N GLU A 214 5.80 18.65 8.16
CA GLU A 214 7.23 18.78 8.49
C GLU A 214 7.50 18.94 10.00
N LYS A 215 6.44 19.16 10.82
CA LYS A 215 6.53 19.33 12.27
C LYS A 215 6.01 18.14 13.08
N GLY A 216 5.56 17.10 12.39
CA GLY A 216 5.10 15.87 13.02
C GLY A 216 3.77 15.37 12.46
N THR A 217 3.33 14.24 13.00
CA THR A 217 2.10 13.57 12.63
C THR A 217 1.01 13.84 13.66
N THR A 218 -0.15 14.27 13.18
CA THR A 218 -1.37 14.41 13.98
C THR A 218 -2.36 13.31 13.65
N TYR A 219 -3.19 12.97 14.61
CA TYR A 219 -4.21 11.92 14.49
C TYR A 219 -5.57 12.46 14.90
N SER A 220 -6.64 11.90 14.33
CA SER A 220 -8.00 12.23 14.76
C SER A 220 -8.18 11.92 16.24
N ASN A 221 -8.99 12.73 16.92
CA ASN A 221 -9.41 12.44 18.30
C ASN A 221 -10.38 11.27 18.34
N GLU A 222 -11.19 11.15 17.29
CA GLU A 222 -12.13 10.05 17.12
C GLU A 222 -11.37 8.76 16.82
N VAL A 223 -11.84 7.69 17.44
CA VAL A 223 -11.43 6.32 17.20
C VAL A 223 -12.67 5.55 16.78
N VAL A 224 -12.64 4.99 15.59
CA VAL A 224 -13.76 4.20 15.04
C VAL A 224 -13.37 2.72 15.06
N GLU A 225 -14.27 1.87 15.48
CA GLU A 225 -14.06 0.42 15.41
C GLU A 225 -14.63 -0.15 14.12
N ILE A 226 -13.86 -1.02 13.49
CA ILE A 226 -14.27 -1.78 12.31
C ILE A 226 -14.13 -3.27 12.56
N LYS A 227 -14.99 -4.06 11.89
CA LYS A 227 -14.91 -5.51 11.91
C LYS A 227 -15.46 -6.05 10.60
N LEU A 228 -14.66 -6.76 9.82
CA LEU A 228 -15.11 -7.55 8.68
C LEU A 228 -15.52 -8.93 9.20
N GLU A 229 -16.82 -9.24 9.15
CA GLU A 229 -17.35 -10.43 9.81
C GLU A 229 -16.96 -11.73 9.10
N ASN A 230 -17.15 -11.77 7.78
CA ASN A 230 -16.98 -12.98 7.01
C ASN A 230 -16.13 -12.75 5.77
N GLU A 231 -15.27 -13.70 5.49
CA GLU A 231 -14.52 -13.72 4.26
C GLU A 231 -15.44 -14.03 3.08
N THR A 232 -15.21 -13.35 1.95
CA THR A 232 -15.93 -13.66 0.70
C THR A 232 -15.66 -15.11 0.30
N PRO A 233 -16.71 -15.97 0.21
CA PRO A 233 -16.51 -17.39 -0.02
C PRO A 233 -16.01 -17.66 -1.45
N ALA A 234 -15.28 -18.75 -1.61
CA ALA A 234 -14.92 -19.28 -2.91
C ALA A 234 -16.14 -19.86 -3.62
N ILE A 235 -16.14 -19.81 -4.96
CA ILE A 235 -17.04 -20.57 -5.82
C ILE A 235 -16.26 -21.70 -6.48
N THR A 236 -16.75 -22.91 -6.34
CA THR A 236 -16.15 -24.12 -6.91
C THR A 236 -17.12 -24.80 -7.88
N PHE A 237 -16.57 -25.47 -8.88
CA PHE A 237 -17.31 -26.22 -9.90
C PHE A 237 -16.76 -27.63 -10.04
N ASN A 238 -17.54 -28.51 -10.67
CA ASN A 238 -17.04 -29.78 -11.16
C ASN A 238 -16.28 -29.54 -12.47
N TRP A 239 -14.97 -29.65 -12.40
CA TRP A 239 -14.09 -29.45 -13.53
C TRP A 239 -13.79 -30.76 -14.24
N THR A 240 -14.02 -30.79 -15.54
CA THR A 240 -13.68 -31.95 -16.37
C THR A 240 -12.38 -31.64 -17.12
N LYS A 241 -11.40 -32.51 -16.99
CA LYS A 241 -10.16 -32.39 -17.76
C LYS A 241 -10.46 -32.55 -19.25
N VAL A 242 -9.89 -31.65 -20.05
CA VAL A 242 -9.90 -31.79 -21.51
C VAL A 242 -8.72 -32.68 -21.89
N GLU A 243 -9.02 -33.87 -22.39
CA GLU A 243 -7.98 -34.83 -22.75
C GLU A 243 -7.31 -34.40 -24.06
N ASP A 244 -6.02 -34.08 -23.97
CA ASP A 244 -5.16 -33.81 -25.10
C ASP A 244 -3.75 -34.33 -24.79
N THR A 245 -3.37 -35.38 -25.48
CA THR A 245 -2.08 -36.07 -25.27
C THR A 245 -0.89 -35.32 -25.85
N SER A 246 -1.13 -34.26 -26.61
CA SER A 246 -0.06 -33.39 -27.15
C SER A 246 0.39 -32.33 -26.18
N LEU A 247 -0.41 -32.01 -25.14
CA LEU A 247 -0.01 -31.08 -24.09
C LEU A 247 1.11 -31.65 -23.23
N PRO A 248 2.12 -30.84 -22.85
CA PRO A 248 3.10 -31.22 -21.85
C PRO A 248 2.40 -31.61 -20.53
N GLN A 249 3.00 -32.55 -19.79
CA GLN A 249 2.46 -33.00 -18.50
C GLN A 249 2.35 -31.87 -17.46
N ASP A 250 3.05 -30.77 -17.65
CA ASP A 250 3.05 -29.61 -16.78
C ASP A 250 1.89 -28.63 -17.08
N ILE A 251 1.09 -28.90 -18.12
CA ILE A 251 -0.08 -28.09 -18.49
C ILE A 251 -1.32 -28.99 -18.47
N VAL A 252 -2.38 -28.52 -17.83
CA VAL A 252 -3.69 -29.18 -17.87
C VAL A 252 -4.77 -28.17 -18.20
N LEU A 253 -5.63 -28.51 -19.14
CA LEU A 253 -6.82 -27.74 -19.52
C LEU A 253 -8.06 -28.40 -18.93
N TYR A 254 -8.91 -27.59 -18.31
CA TYR A 254 -10.18 -27.99 -17.73
C TYR A 254 -11.36 -27.19 -18.30
N LYS A 255 -12.53 -27.79 -18.25
CA LYS A 255 -13.80 -27.10 -18.58
C LYS A 255 -14.89 -27.44 -17.57
N THR A 256 -15.84 -26.53 -17.43
CA THR A 256 -17.10 -26.77 -16.70
C THR A 256 -18.29 -26.24 -17.48
N THR A 257 -19.44 -26.85 -17.25
CA THR A 257 -20.77 -26.39 -17.73
C THR A 257 -21.75 -26.35 -16.55
N ASP A 258 -21.24 -26.30 -15.33
CA ASP A 258 -22.05 -26.17 -14.13
C ASP A 258 -22.76 -24.79 -14.10
N ASN A 259 -23.84 -24.72 -13.35
CA ASN A 259 -24.51 -23.43 -13.15
C ASN A 259 -23.71 -22.54 -12.17
N LEU A 260 -23.59 -21.25 -12.48
CA LEU A 260 -23.10 -20.23 -11.59
C LEU A 260 -24.29 -19.53 -10.94
N ASN A 261 -24.50 -19.72 -9.63
CA ASN A 261 -25.60 -19.12 -8.88
C ASN A 261 -26.98 -19.33 -9.57
N GLY A 262 -27.24 -20.55 -10.06
CA GLY A 262 -28.47 -20.93 -10.74
C GLY A 262 -28.57 -20.51 -12.20
N ARG A 263 -27.56 -19.87 -12.78
CA ARG A 263 -27.49 -19.47 -14.20
C ARG A 263 -26.61 -20.44 -14.99
N PRO A 264 -26.97 -20.77 -16.27
CA PRO A 264 -26.09 -21.51 -17.16
C PRO A 264 -24.73 -20.83 -17.28
N PHE A 265 -23.66 -21.61 -17.14
CA PHE A 265 -22.30 -21.06 -17.14
C PHE A 265 -21.32 -22.06 -17.78
N ASN A 266 -20.54 -21.60 -18.72
CA ASN A 266 -19.49 -22.35 -19.37
C ASN A 266 -18.14 -21.63 -19.12
N ALA A 267 -17.16 -22.37 -18.63
CA ALA A 267 -15.83 -21.81 -18.38
C ALA A 267 -14.74 -22.84 -18.65
N TRP A 268 -13.56 -22.32 -18.92
CA TRP A 268 -12.32 -23.07 -19.11
C TRP A 268 -11.22 -22.45 -18.28
N TYR A 269 -10.36 -23.29 -17.76
CA TYR A 269 -9.08 -22.81 -17.26
C TYR A 269 -7.95 -23.76 -17.65
N ALA A 270 -6.79 -23.18 -17.90
CA ALA A 270 -5.55 -23.92 -18.06
C ALA A 270 -4.66 -23.61 -16.87
N ILE A 271 -4.06 -24.63 -16.27
CA ILE A 271 -3.06 -24.49 -15.20
C ILE A 271 -1.74 -25.03 -15.71
N ALA A 272 -0.66 -24.26 -15.49
CA ALA A 272 0.69 -24.65 -15.85
C ALA A 272 1.64 -24.54 -14.65
N ASP A 273 2.45 -25.59 -14.48
CA ASP A 273 3.55 -25.61 -13.51
C ASP A 273 4.83 -25.04 -14.18
N VAL A 274 4.95 -23.72 -14.14
CA VAL A 274 6.11 -23.01 -14.72
C VAL A 274 7.37 -23.13 -13.88
N THR A 275 7.26 -23.69 -12.65
CA THR A 275 8.40 -23.84 -11.72
C THR A 275 9.34 -24.97 -12.15
N LYS A 276 8.85 -25.94 -12.92
CA LYS A 276 9.63 -27.09 -13.41
C LYS A 276 10.57 -26.77 -14.57
N GLY A 277 10.43 -25.60 -15.17
CA GLY A 277 11.35 -25.15 -16.19
C GLY A 277 11.16 -25.73 -17.60
N ASN A 278 10.09 -26.47 -17.87
CA ASN A 278 9.75 -26.99 -19.20
C ASN A 278 8.81 -26.04 -19.95
N VAL A 279 8.01 -25.30 -19.20
CA VAL A 279 6.99 -24.37 -19.66
C VAL A 279 7.28 -22.99 -19.08
N GLU A 280 6.99 -21.96 -19.83
CA GLU A 280 7.02 -20.58 -19.35
C GLU A 280 5.75 -19.84 -19.68
N PHE A 281 5.42 -18.85 -18.86
CA PHE A 281 4.39 -17.88 -19.12
C PHE A 281 4.98 -16.70 -19.88
N ARG A 282 4.30 -16.28 -20.95
CA ARG A 282 4.67 -15.08 -21.70
C ARG A 282 3.46 -14.20 -21.96
N MET A 283 3.75 -12.93 -22.23
CA MET A 283 2.82 -11.98 -22.80
C MET A 283 3.39 -11.43 -24.09
N GLU A 284 2.54 -11.29 -25.10
CA GLU A 284 2.89 -10.71 -26.38
C GLU A 284 2.03 -9.52 -26.70
N PHE A 285 2.64 -8.53 -27.31
CA PHE A 285 2.04 -7.24 -27.63
C PHE A 285 2.19 -6.96 -29.10
N SER A 286 1.19 -6.32 -29.68
CA SER A 286 1.22 -5.95 -31.09
C SER A 286 0.86 -4.48 -31.27
N GLU A 287 1.47 -3.84 -32.28
CA GLU A 287 1.12 -2.48 -32.69
C GLU A 287 -0.24 -2.39 -33.37
N LYS A 288 -0.78 -3.53 -33.81
CA LYS A 288 -2.10 -3.65 -34.43
C LYS A 288 -2.87 -4.78 -33.79
N ALA A 289 -4.18 -4.70 -33.85
CA ALA A 289 -5.03 -5.77 -33.35
C ALA A 289 -5.06 -6.97 -34.31
N TYR A 290 -4.87 -8.18 -33.78
CA TYR A 290 -4.95 -9.45 -34.50
C TYR A 290 -5.85 -10.42 -33.74
N VAL A 291 -6.36 -11.44 -34.44
CA VAL A 291 -7.01 -12.57 -33.77
C VAL A 291 -5.97 -13.49 -33.14
N LEU A 292 -6.36 -14.27 -32.13
CA LEU A 292 -5.41 -15.14 -31.43
C LEU A 292 -4.72 -16.15 -32.36
N GLU A 293 -5.44 -16.62 -33.34
CA GLU A 293 -4.94 -17.56 -34.37
C GLU A 293 -3.78 -16.96 -35.19
N ASP A 294 -3.76 -15.65 -35.40
CA ASP A 294 -2.69 -14.98 -36.12
C ASP A 294 -1.44 -14.82 -35.23
N PHE A 295 -1.61 -14.56 -33.93
CA PHE A 295 -0.49 -14.61 -32.97
C PHE A 295 0.14 -16.01 -32.96
N TYR A 296 -0.68 -17.06 -32.87
CA TYR A 296 -0.20 -18.45 -32.92
C TYR A 296 0.58 -18.75 -34.20
N LYS A 297 0.07 -18.35 -35.40
CA LYS A 297 0.76 -18.55 -36.66
C LYS A 297 2.13 -17.82 -36.68
N ALA A 298 2.15 -16.58 -36.19
CA ALA A 298 3.39 -15.81 -36.11
C ALA A 298 4.41 -16.48 -35.16
N ASP A 299 3.98 -17.12 -34.08
CA ASP A 299 4.83 -17.92 -33.21
C ASP A 299 5.41 -19.13 -33.95
N VAL A 300 4.56 -19.88 -34.65
CA VAL A 300 4.99 -21.06 -35.43
C VAL A 300 6.01 -20.67 -36.47
N GLU A 301 5.80 -19.56 -37.19
CA GLU A 301 6.74 -19.04 -38.21
C GLU A 301 8.10 -18.65 -37.59
N LYS A 302 8.13 -18.21 -36.34
CA LYS A 302 9.34 -17.90 -35.58
C LYS A 302 9.96 -19.14 -34.90
N GLY A 303 9.35 -20.31 -35.05
CA GLY A 303 9.76 -21.54 -34.33
C GLY A 303 9.48 -21.53 -32.83
N VAL A 304 8.55 -20.71 -32.39
CA VAL A 304 8.10 -20.65 -31.01
C VAL A 304 6.93 -21.62 -30.81
N GLU A 305 7.05 -22.50 -29.83
CA GLU A 305 6.01 -23.50 -29.52
C GLU A 305 5.10 -22.93 -28.44
N ASN A 306 3.87 -22.62 -28.84
CA ASN A 306 2.80 -22.07 -28.01
C ASN A 306 1.73 -23.15 -27.80
N TYR A 307 1.39 -23.42 -26.57
CA TYR A 307 0.43 -24.48 -26.20
C TYR A 307 -0.97 -23.93 -26.01
N ILE A 308 -1.11 -22.95 -25.12
CA ILE A 308 -2.39 -22.33 -24.74
C ILE A 308 -2.20 -20.82 -24.67
N MET A 309 -3.13 -20.10 -25.29
CA MET A 309 -3.12 -18.64 -25.33
C MET A 309 -4.50 -18.07 -25.01
N THR A 310 -4.54 -16.93 -24.31
CA THR A 310 -5.75 -16.11 -24.14
C THR A 310 -5.48 -14.68 -24.59
N ASN A 311 -6.58 -13.92 -24.81
CA ASN A 311 -6.45 -12.46 -24.91
C ASN A 311 -5.91 -11.91 -23.59
N ALA A 312 -5.30 -10.71 -23.65
CA ALA A 312 -4.76 -10.06 -22.45
C ALA A 312 -5.47 -8.72 -22.17
N GLY A 313 -4.76 -7.61 -22.09
CA GLY A 313 -5.28 -6.37 -21.54
C GLY A 313 -6.14 -5.53 -22.47
N TYR A 314 -6.60 -4.42 -21.93
CA TYR A 314 -7.40 -3.45 -22.67
C TYR A 314 -6.59 -2.78 -23.78
N PHE A 315 -7.25 -2.46 -24.87
CA PHE A 315 -6.62 -1.84 -26.04
C PHE A 315 -7.57 -0.84 -26.71
N ASN A 316 -6.99 0.03 -27.52
CA ASN A 316 -7.78 0.93 -28.36
C ASN A 316 -8.32 0.16 -29.58
N MET A 317 -9.61 0.00 -29.65
CA MET A 317 -10.26 -0.77 -30.72
C MET A 317 -10.03 -0.21 -32.15
N LYS A 318 -9.62 1.06 -32.27
CA LYS A 318 -9.34 1.69 -33.57
C LYS A 318 -7.89 1.47 -34.01
N THR A 319 -6.94 1.55 -33.06
CA THR A 319 -5.50 1.48 -33.37
C THR A 319 -4.90 0.10 -33.08
N GLY A 320 -5.49 -0.67 -32.15
CA GLY A 320 -4.93 -1.93 -31.65
C GLY A 320 -3.92 -1.74 -30.52
N GLU A 321 -3.51 -0.49 -30.24
CA GLU A 321 -2.53 -0.21 -29.20
C GLU A 321 -3.05 -0.54 -27.81
N THR A 322 -2.22 -1.18 -27.02
CA THR A 322 -2.51 -1.42 -25.60
C THR A 322 -2.51 -0.10 -24.83
N GLY A 323 -3.58 0.13 -24.07
CA GLY A 323 -3.77 1.39 -23.35
C GLY A 323 -3.09 1.46 -21.99
N ASP A 324 -2.55 0.35 -21.49
CA ASP A 324 -2.06 0.23 -20.13
C ASP A 324 -0.56 -0.16 -20.08
N PHE A 325 0.01 -0.04 -18.88
CA PHE A 325 1.39 -0.45 -18.62
C PHE A 325 1.61 -1.93 -19.00
N HIS A 326 2.69 -2.20 -19.71
CA HIS A 326 3.13 -3.56 -19.98
C HIS A 326 4.65 -3.67 -20.06
N VAL A 327 5.15 -4.86 -19.79
CA VAL A 327 6.56 -5.25 -19.85
C VAL A 327 6.67 -6.50 -20.70
N CYS A 328 7.56 -6.47 -21.65
CA CYS A 328 7.92 -7.62 -22.48
C CYS A 328 9.43 -7.83 -22.41
N GLU A 329 9.85 -9.02 -21.99
CA GLU A 329 11.28 -9.39 -21.82
C GLU A 329 12.08 -8.37 -21.00
N GLY A 330 11.46 -7.85 -19.92
CA GLY A 330 12.05 -6.86 -19.02
C GLY A 330 12.06 -5.42 -19.57
N VAL A 331 11.57 -5.20 -20.79
CA VAL A 331 11.47 -3.87 -21.39
C VAL A 331 10.09 -3.28 -21.12
N ILE A 332 10.07 -2.14 -20.43
CA ILE A 332 8.84 -1.40 -20.15
C ILE A 332 8.41 -0.65 -21.41
N SER A 333 7.15 -0.85 -21.80
CA SER A 333 6.55 -0.13 -22.94
C SER A 333 6.61 1.39 -22.77
N PRO A 334 6.81 2.15 -23.85
CA PRO A 334 6.71 3.60 -23.85
C PRO A 334 5.27 4.13 -23.71
N SER A 335 4.27 3.30 -23.43
CA SER A 335 2.87 3.67 -23.34
C SER A 335 2.61 4.92 -22.49
N VAL A 336 1.48 5.56 -22.72
CA VAL A 336 1.08 6.80 -22.06
C VAL A 336 1.07 6.61 -20.53
N PRO A 337 1.61 7.56 -19.75
CA PRO A 337 1.50 7.54 -18.30
C PRO A 337 0.04 7.39 -17.86
N ARG A 338 -0.21 6.44 -16.97
CA ARG A 338 -1.52 6.26 -16.35
C ARG A 338 -1.37 6.38 -14.84
N PRO A 339 -1.72 7.55 -14.30
CA PRO A 339 -1.49 7.85 -12.88
C PRO A 339 -2.50 7.16 -11.95
N THR A 340 -3.51 6.49 -12.51
CA THR A 340 -4.47 5.70 -11.73
C THR A 340 -3.97 4.30 -11.48
N LEU A 341 -4.31 3.73 -10.32
CA LEU A 341 -4.01 2.33 -10.02
C LEU A 341 -4.72 1.38 -10.98
N ARG A 342 -4.03 0.32 -11.34
CA ARG A 342 -4.53 -0.80 -12.14
C ARG A 342 -4.02 -2.11 -11.60
N GLY A 343 -4.90 -3.09 -11.48
CA GLY A 343 -4.51 -4.47 -11.25
C GLY A 343 -3.58 -4.95 -12.34
N THR A 344 -2.44 -5.47 -11.94
CA THR A 344 -1.33 -5.86 -12.82
C THR A 344 -0.91 -7.27 -12.47
N PHE A 345 -0.83 -8.12 -13.48
CA PHE A 345 -0.26 -9.46 -13.35
C PHE A 345 1.04 -9.54 -14.14
N GLY A 346 1.98 -10.32 -13.64
CA GLY A 346 3.19 -10.63 -14.38
C GLY A 346 4.06 -11.66 -13.70
N VAL A 347 5.16 -11.98 -14.34
CA VAL A 347 6.21 -12.88 -13.85
C VAL A 347 7.55 -12.19 -13.92
N ASP A 348 8.44 -12.48 -13.00
CA ASP A 348 9.84 -12.07 -13.10
C ASP A 348 10.63 -13.00 -14.06
N LYS A 349 11.95 -12.80 -14.13
CA LYS A 349 12.83 -13.59 -15.02
C LYS A 349 12.87 -15.08 -14.65
N ASP A 350 12.62 -15.40 -13.40
CA ASP A 350 12.58 -16.77 -12.88
C ASP A 350 11.17 -17.39 -12.92
N GLN A 351 10.25 -16.74 -13.65
CA GLN A 351 8.84 -17.14 -13.79
C GLN A 351 8.05 -17.08 -12.48
N LYS A 352 8.52 -16.36 -11.46
CA LYS A 352 7.79 -16.16 -10.22
C LYS A 352 6.65 -15.16 -10.44
N PRO A 353 5.38 -15.57 -10.26
CA PRO A 353 4.23 -14.71 -10.52
C PRO A 353 4.00 -13.71 -9.40
N ALA A 354 3.39 -12.57 -9.77
CA ALA A 354 2.85 -11.60 -8.83
C ALA A 354 1.58 -10.92 -9.39
N ALA A 355 0.69 -10.56 -8.47
CA ALA A 355 -0.48 -9.75 -8.74
C ALA A 355 -0.44 -8.54 -7.79
N VAL A 356 -0.33 -7.34 -8.37
CA VAL A 356 -0.14 -6.08 -7.65
C VAL A 356 -0.97 -4.97 -8.29
N TRP A 357 -1.09 -3.83 -7.64
CA TRP A 357 -1.54 -2.61 -8.32
C TRP A 357 -0.34 -1.85 -8.88
N ALA A 358 -0.48 -1.28 -10.05
CA ALA A 358 0.54 -0.43 -10.66
C ALA A 358 -0.04 0.94 -10.99
N SER A 359 0.80 1.96 -10.91
CA SER A 359 0.55 3.31 -11.43
C SER A 359 1.80 3.82 -12.14
N ARG A 360 1.63 4.84 -12.97
CA ARG A 360 2.72 5.44 -13.72
C ARG A 360 2.58 6.95 -13.74
N ASP A 361 3.60 7.68 -13.32
CA ASP A 361 3.61 9.14 -13.31
C ASP A 361 3.89 9.76 -14.69
N ALA A 362 3.88 11.09 -14.76
CA ALA A 362 4.14 11.84 -15.98
C ALA A 362 5.57 11.64 -16.53
N ASP A 363 6.52 11.36 -15.64
CA ASP A 363 7.93 11.09 -15.98
C ASP A 363 8.17 9.63 -16.39
N LYS A 364 7.10 8.83 -16.46
CA LYS A 364 7.08 7.41 -16.80
C LYS A 364 7.70 6.48 -15.76
N ASN A 365 7.89 6.95 -14.52
CA ASN A 365 8.23 6.08 -13.41
C ASN A 365 7.05 5.17 -13.09
N THR A 366 7.33 3.90 -12.84
CA THR A 366 6.32 2.91 -12.52
C THR A 366 6.41 2.53 -11.04
N PHE A 367 5.28 2.52 -10.38
CA PHE A 367 5.16 2.21 -8.97
C PHE A 367 4.20 1.05 -8.78
N PHE A 368 4.57 0.11 -7.93
CA PHE A 368 3.78 -1.08 -7.60
C PHE A 368 3.34 -1.03 -6.15
N TYR A 369 2.14 -1.53 -5.86
CA TYR A 369 1.54 -1.44 -4.54
C TYR A 369 0.88 -2.77 -4.16
N ASP A 370 1.04 -3.16 -2.90
CA ASP A 370 0.34 -4.30 -2.31
C ASP A 370 -1.00 -3.91 -1.67
N SER A 371 -1.19 -2.63 -1.38
CA SER A 371 -2.45 -2.10 -0.86
C SER A 371 -3.01 -1.02 -1.77
N PRO A 372 -4.30 -1.07 -2.11
CA PRO A 372 -4.93 -0.09 -2.97
C PRO A 372 -5.35 1.15 -2.20
N MET A 373 -5.57 2.23 -2.91
CA MET A 373 -6.23 3.44 -2.43
C MET A 373 -7.54 3.67 -3.19
N MET A 374 -8.46 4.49 -2.64
CA MET A 374 -9.74 4.77 -3.30
C MET A 374 -9.63 5.81 -4.41
N ASN A 375 -10.35 5.57 -5.49
CA ASN A 375 -10.53 6.54 -6.55
C ASN A 375 -11.56 7.63 -6.21
N ILE A 376 -11.36 8.80 -6.80
CA ILE A 376 -12.33 9.89 -6.82
C ILE A 376 -12.88 10.00 -8.24
N LYS A 377 -14.21 9.96 -8.39
CA LYS A 377 -14.87 10.06 -9.69
C LYS A 377 -14.47 11.36 -10.42
N GLY A 378 -14.03 11.23 -11.68
CA GLY A 378 -13.65 12.35 -12.53
C GLY A 378 -12.35 13.04 -12.12
N LYS A 379 -11.62 12.49 -11.14
CA LYS A 379 -10.28 12.92 -10.76
C LYS A 379 -9.37 11.72 -10.64
N THR A 380 -8.12 11.91 -10.96
CA THR A 380 -7.08 10.94 -10.73
C THR A 380 -6.77 10.94 -9.24
N ALA A 381 -7.17 9.91 -8.54
CA ALA A 381 -6.93 9.80 -7.10
C ALA A 381 -5.46 9.55 -6.77
N TYR A 382 -4.71 8.99 -7.73
CA TYR A 382 -3.35 8.51 -7.54
C TYR A 382 -2.49 8.96 -8.69
N GLU A 383 -2.00 10.18 -8.60
CA GLU A 383 -1.19 10.72 -9.67
C GLU A 383 0.29 10.43 -9.46
N GLU A 384 0.71 10.25 -8.20
CA GLU A 384 2.11 10.00 -7.84
C GLU A 384 2.19 9.40 -6.44
N PRO A 385 3.25 8.67 -6.08
CA PRO A 385 3.56 8.39 -4.68
C PRO A 385 3.73 9.69 -3.90
N TYR A 386 3.52 9.66 -2.60
CA TYR A 386 3.66 10.81 -1.71
C TYR A 386 5.13 11.21 -1.52
N GLY A 387 5.80 11.73 -2.54
CA GLY A 387 7.14 12.30 -2.42
C GLY A 387 8.09 11.56 -1.47
N ASP A 388 8.66 12.27 -0.50
CA ASP A 388 9.63 11.73 0.47
C ASP A 388 9.01 10.93 1.62
N TYR A 389 7.67 10.85 1.69
CA TYR A 389 7.01 10.07 2.73
C TYR A 389 7.16 8.58 2.45
N PRO A 390 7.22 7.69 3.49
CA PRO A 390 7.31 6.26 3.30
C PRO A 390 6.24 5.78 2.31
N THR A 391 6.66 5.43 1.12
CA THR A 391 5.75 4.95 0.09
C THR A 391 5.36 3.52 0.44
N THR A 392 4.10 3.16 0.23
CA THR A 392 3.65 1.76 0.28
C THR A 392 3.99 1.01 -1.01
N SER A 393 4.80 1.62 -1.88
CA SER A 393 5.28 0.97 -3.09
C SER A 393 6.23 -0.17 -2.73
N VAL A 394 6.08 -1.27 -3.47
CA VAL A 394 6.92 -2.47 -3.34
C VAL A 394 7.87 -2.57 -4.51
N ALA A 395 9.07 -3.09 -4.26
CA ALA A 395 10.02 -3.38 -5.32
C ALA A 395 9.59 -4.62 -6.09
N TRP A 396 9.42 -4.49 -7.40
CA TRP A 396 9.14 -5.59 -8.30
C TRP A 396 9.78 -5.34 -9.66
N THR A 397 10.43 -6.34 -10.21
CA THR A 397 11.11 -6.30 -11.52
C THR A 397 10.50 -7.37 -12.43
N PRO A 398 9.34 -7.08 -13.05
CA PRO A 398 8.70 -8.04 -13.93
C PRO A 398 9.49 -8.22 -15.24
N TYR A 399 9.50 -9.46 -15.74
CA TYR A 399 10.02 -9.80 -17.06
C TYR A 399 8.90 -9.78 -18.11
N TYR A 400 7.72 -10.33 -17.77
CA TYR A 400 6.46 -10.13 -18.47
C TYR A 400 5.43 -9.60 -17.48
N ALA A 401 4.77 -8.50 -17.80
CA ALA A 401 3.70 -7.96 -17.01
C ALA A 401 2.73 -7.13 -17.84
N MET A 402 1.48 -7.04 -17.35
CA MET A 402 0.49 -6.15 -17.94
C MET A 402 -0.51 -5.68 -16.92
N SER A 403 -0.81 -4.40 -16.96
CA SER A 403 -1.94 -3.81 -16.24
C SER A 403 -3.23 -4.00 -17.03
N ALA A 404 -4.27 -4.39 -16.32
CA ALA A 404 -5.64 -4.48 -16.84
C ALA A 404 -6.64 -4.16 -15.73
N GLY A 405 -6.93 -5.13 -14.86
CA GLY A 405 -7.77 -5.00 -13.68
C GLY A 405 -9.28 -5.20 -13.93
N PRO A 406 -10.03 -5.25 -12.86
CA PRO A 406 -9.55 -5.09 -11.49
C PRO A 406 -8.74 -6.29 -10.98
N LEU A 407 -7.95 -6.07 -9.93
CA LEU A 407 -7.35 -7.14 -9.17
C LEU A 407 -8.46 -7.92 -8.45
N LEU A 408 -8.46 -9.24 -8.59
CA LEU A 408 -9.55 -10.12 -8.13
C LEU A 408 -9.25 -10.76 -6.80
N VAL A 409 -8.03 -11.30 -6.67
CA VAL A 409 -7.57 -12.00 -5.47
C VAL A 409 -6.20 -11.45 -5.09
N LYS A 410 -6.00 -11.19 -3.80
CA LYS A 410 -4.73 -10.82 -3.19
C LYS A 410 -4.58 -11.58 -1.89
N ASP A 411 -3.42 -12.22 -1.71
CA ASP A 411 -3.10 -13.02 -0.52
C ASP A 411 -4.20 -14.05 -0.16
N GLY A 412 -4.76 -14.69 -1.20
CA GLY A 412 -5.83 -15.67 -1.08
C GLY A 412 -7.22 -15.11 -0.77
N LYS A 413 -7.37 -13.79 -0.64
CA LYS A 413 -8.63 -13.12 -0.34
C LYS A 413 -9.19 -12.42 -1.58
N VAL A 414 -10.50 -12.50 -1.78
CA VAL A 414 -11.18 -11.70 -2.81
C VAL A 414 -11.11 -10.23 -2.40
N VAL A 415 -10.63 -9.38 -3.31
CA VAL A 415 -10.43 -7.94 -3.05
C VAL A 415 -11.25 -7.03 -3.96
N THR A 416 -12.12 -7.59 -4.78
CA THR A 416 -12.99 -6.81 -5.67
C THR A 416 -14.21 -6.30 -4.93
N ASP A 417 -14.41 -5.00 -4.92
CA ASP A 417 -15.61 -4.37 -4.40
C ASP A 417 -16.68 -4.16 -5.45
N VAL A 418 -17.93 -4.28 -5.01
CA VAL A 418 -19.07 -3.81 -5.79
C VAL A 418 -19.09 -2.28 -5.67
N THR A 419 -18.86 -1.61 -6.78
CA THR A 419 -18.82 -0.16 -6.78
C THR A 419 -20.17 0.48 -6.86
N LYS A 420 -20.40 1.42 -5.94
CA LYS A 420 -21.41 2.48 -6.13
C LYS A 420 -20.72 3.77 -6.48
N GLN A 421 -21.32 4.56 -7.34
CA GLN A 421 -20.95 5.97 -7.50
C GLN A 421 -21.74 6.77 -6.47
N ASP A 422 -21.06 7.55 -5.66
CA ASP A 422 -21.66 8.49 -4.72
C ASP A 422 -21.06 9.86 -4.95
N GLY A 423 -21.83 10.75 -5.59
CA GLY A 423 -21.36 12.10 -5.89
C GLY A 423 -20.06 12.11 -6.71
N ALA A 424 -18.97 12.52 -6.07
CA ALA A 424 -17.65 12.63 -6.69
C ALA A 424 -16.82 11.34 -6.60
N PHE A 425 -17.28 10.29 -5.91
CA PHE A 425 -16.50 9.10 -5.63
C PHE A 425 -16.95 7.88 -6.42
N VAL A 426 -15.99 7.14 -6.92
CA VAL A 426 -16.15 5.76 -7.39
C VAL A 426 -15.52 4.87 -6.33
N ARG A 427 -16.34 4.06 -5.67
CA ARG A 427 -15.89 3.20 -4.56
C ARG A 427 -15.27 1.91 -5.09
N ASN A 428 -14.20 2.05 -5.83
CA ASN A 428 -13.35 0.94 -6.25
C ASN A 428 -11.89 1.36 -6.15
N TYR A 429 -11.02 0.37 -6.07
CA TYR A 429 -9.58 0.60 -5.94
C TYR A 429 -8.93 1.05 -7.25
N GLU A 430 -9.62 0.87 -8.38
CA GLU A 430 -9.07 1.12 -9.69
C GLU A 430 -9.96 2.06 -10.49
N SER A 431 -9.38 2.88 -11.33
CA SER A 431 -10.13 3.79 -12.20
C SER A 431 -10.73 3.02 -13.39
N ILE A 432 -11.57 2.04 -13.10
CA ILE A 432 -12.31 1.26 -14.09
C ILE A 432 -13.75 1.73 -14.10
N ALA A 433 -14.36 1.79 -15.28
CA ALA A 433 -15.73 2.23 -15.43
C ALA A 433 -16.68 1.39 -14.56
N ALA A 434 -17.64 2.04 -13.92
CA ALA A 434 -18.53 1.40 -12.94
C ALA A 434 -19.36 0.26 -13.53
N ASP A 435 -19.69 0.32 -14.81
CA ASP A 435 -20.43 -0.74 -15.53
C ASP A 435 -19.67 -2.07 -15.59
N ILE A 436 -18.35 -2.05 -15.56
CA ILE A 436 -17.53 -3.28 -15.47
C ILE A 436 -17.75 -4.01 -14.14
N PHE A 437 -17.98 -3.26 -13.06
CA PHE A 437 -18.17 -3.82 -11.72
C PHE A 437 -19.63 -4.19 -11.43
N THR A 438 -20.55 -3.34 -11.84
CA THR A 438 -21.94 -3.37 -11.38
C THR A 438 -22.87 -4.13 -12.32
N ASP A 439 -22.33 -4.81 -13.31
CA ASP A 439 -23.16 -5.42 -14.32
C ASP A 439 -23.99 -6.59 -13.78
N THR A 440 -25.13 -6.22 -13.23
CA THR A 440 -26.20 -7.15 -12.85
C THR A 440 -27.10 -7.51 -14.03
N ALA A 441 -27.04 -6.73 -15.13
CA ALA A 441 -27.95 -6.90 -16.28
C ALA A 441 -27.32 -7.66 -17.45
N ALA A 442 -25.99 -7.61 -17.59
CA ALA A 442 -25.27 -8.28 -18.67
C ALA A 442 -23.93 -8.81 -18.16
N THR A 443 -23.96 -9.92 -17.44
CA THR A 443 -22.75 -10.63 -17.07
C THR A 443 -21.97 -11.01 -18.33
N PRO A 444 -20.87 -10.32 -18.66
CA PRO A 444 -20.15 -10.55 -19.90
C PRO A 444 -19.25 -11.78 -19.82
N ASP A 445 -18.73 -12.15 -20.97
CA ASP A 445 -17.57 -13.02 -21.06
C ASP A 445 -16.41 -12.40 -20.29
N ARG A 446 -15.60 -13.22 -19.64
CA ARG A 446 -14.47 -12.75 -18.84
C ARG A 446 -13.20 -13.52 -19.15
N THR A 447 -12.08 -12.82 -18.99
CA THR A 447 -10.73 -13.39 -19.01
C THR A 447 -10.03 -13.00 -17.72
N ALA A 448 -9.32 -13.93 -17.10
CA ALA A 448 -8.51 -13.67 -15.92
C ALA A 448 -7.23 -14.51 -15.95
N VAL A 449 -6.24 -14.05 -15.21
CA VAL A 449 -5.02 -14.79 -14.90
C VAL A 449 -4.79 -14.74 -13.39
N GLY A 450 -4.29 -15.84 -12.85
CA GLY A 450 -3.93 -15.91 -11.44
C GLY A 450 -2.82 -16.92 -11.19
N TYR A 451 -2.42 -17.03 -9.94
CA TYR A 451 -1.41 -18.01 -9.53
C TYR A 451 -1.72 -18.58 -8.16
N THR A 452 -1.31 -19.82 -7.96
CA THR A 452 -1.45 -20.58 -6.71
C THR A 452 -0.25 -20.35 -5.80
N GLU A 453 -0.38 -20.74 -4.53
CA GLU A 453 0.69 -20.59 -3.53
C GLU A 453 1.98 -21.30 -3.93
N ASP A 454 1.87 -22.45 -4.63
CA ASP A 454 3.00 -23.20 -5.16
C ASP A 454 3.54 -22.65 -6.50
N GLY A 455 3.09 -21.48 -6.94
CA GLY A 455 3.62 -20.74 -8.09
C GLY A 455 3.11 -21.21 -9.45
N LYS A 456 2.12 -22.10 -9.52
CA LYS A 456 1.47 -22.44 -10.79
C LYS A 456 0.62 -21.30 -11.30
N ILE A 457 0.58 -21.11 -12.60
CA ILE A 457 -0.19 -20.04 -13.24
C ILE A 457 -1.48 -20.61 -13.83
N ILE A 458 -2.58 -19.88 -13.65
CA ILE A 458 -3.91 -20.23 -14.15
C ILE A 458 -4.37 -19.16 -15.13
N LEU A 459 -4.66 -19.57 -16.38
CA LEU A 459 -5.40 -18.80 -17.36
C LEU A 459 -6.85 -19.22 -17.31
N PHE A 460 -7.77 -18.26 -17.22
CA PHE A 460 -9.20 -18.51 -17.10
C PHE A 460 -9.99 -17.71 -18.12
N VAL A 461 -11.00 -18.35 -18.74
CA VAL A 461 -12.03 -17.67 -19.54
C VAL A 461 -13.40 -18.24 -19.21
N CYS A 462 -14.43 -17.40 -19.30
CA CYS A 462 -15.81 -17.87 -19.33
C CYS A 462 -16.57 -17.22 -20.47
N ASP A 463 -17.48 -17.99 -21.06
CA ASP A 463 -18.46 -17.46 -22.00
C ASP A 463 -19.51 -16.62 -21.28
N GLY A 464 -20.11 -15.67 -21.99
CA GLY A 464 -21.21 -14.86 -21.48
C GLY A 464 -22.12 -14.39 -22.60
N ARG A 465 -23.26 -13.78 -22.23
CA ARG A 465 -24.24 -13.19 -23.17
C ARG A 465 -24.80 -14.14 -24.20
N ILE A 466 -24.69 -15.45 -23.98
CA ILE A 466 -25.30 -16.50 -24.82
C ILE A 466 -26.27 -17.34 -23.99
N THR A 467 -27.12 -18.10 -24.65
CA THR A 467 -28.12 -18.95 -23.96
C THR A 467 -27.43 -19.97 -23.06
N ALA A 468 -26.37 -20.58 -23.53
CA ALA A 468 -25.61 -21.61 -22.83
C ALA A 468 -24.70 -21.08 -21.69
N SER A 469 -24.45 -19.78 -21.64
CA SER A 469 -23.65 -19.16 -20.60
C SER A 469 -24.02 -17.70 -20.40
N LYS A 470 -24.26 -17.33 -19.14
CA LYS A 470 -24.63 -15.94 -18.78
C LYS A 470 -23.46 -15.10 -18.33
N GLY A 471 -22.25 -15.68 -18.27
CA GLY A 471 -21.06 -15.00 -17.83
C GLY A 471 -20.99 -14.78 -16.32
N ALA A 472 -20.00 -13.98 -15.88
CA ALA A 472 -19.72 -13.72 -14.48
C ALA A 472 -19.56 -12.22 -14.19
N SER A 473 -20.03 -11.79 -13.01
CA SER A 473 -19.70 -10.49 -12.44
C SER A 473 -18.24 -10.47 -11.98
N ILE A 474 -17.69 -9.28 -11.70
CA ILE A 474 -16.33 -9.16 -11.21
C ILE A 474 -16.16 -9.80 -9.83
N LEU A 475 -17.16 -9.66 -8.94
CA LEU A 475 -17.12 -10.33 -7.64
C LEU A 475 -17.11 -11.85 -7.80
N GLU A 476 -17.97 -12.40 -8.66
CA GLU A 476 -17.99 -13.83 -8.96
C GLU A 476 -16.65 -14.30 -9.57
N MET A 477 -16.01 -13.49 -10.41
CA MET A 477 -14.67 -13.80 -10.92
C MET A 477 -13.65 -13.94 -9.79
N GLY A 478 -13.66 -13.03 -8.82
CA GLY A 478 -12.81 -13.15 -7.62
C GLY A 478 -13.08 -14.44 -6.83
N GLN A 479 -14.35 -14.77 -6.62
CA GLN A 479 -14.77 -15.99 -5.93
C GLN A 479 -14.37 -17.27 -6.70
N ILE A 480 -14.48 -17.27 -8.03
CA ILE A 480 -14.07 -18.38 -8.90
C ILE A 480 -12.54 -18.55 -8.86
N MET A 481 -11.78 -17.48 -9.05
CA MET A 481 -10.31 -17.57 -9.03
C MET A 481 -9.79 -18.03 -7.65
N LYS A 482 -10.42 -17.58 -6.57
CA LYS A 482 -10.19 -18.12 -5.23
C LYS A 482 -10.52 -19.62 -5.15
N GLY A 483 -11.64 -20.05 -5.74
CA GLY A 483 -12.06 -21.46 -5.81
C GLY A 483 -11.11 -22.36 -6.60
N LEU A 484 -10.36 -21.78 -7.54
CA LEU A 484 -9.28 -22.45 -8.27
C LEU A 484 -7.95 -22.49 -7.49
N GLY A 485 -7.91 -21.95 -6.25
CA GLY A 485 -6.74 -21.94 -5.40
C GLY A 485 -5.78 -20.77 -5.65
N CYS A 486 -6.21 -19.73 -6.34
CA CYS A 486 -5.36 -18.55 -6.57
C CYS A 486 -5.14 -17.79 -5.26
N VAL A 487 -3.88 -17.42 -5.01
CA VAL A 487 -3.48 -16.46 -3.97
C VAL A 487 -3.31 -15.05 -4.53
N GLY A 488 -3.19 -14.92 -5.85
CA GLY A 488 -3.25 -13.66 -6.57
C GLY A 488 -3.92 -13.86 -7.92
N ALA A 489 -4.81 -12.92 -8.34
CA ALA A 489 -5.48 -12.98 -9.64
C ALA A 489 -5.92 -11.59 -10.11
N VAL A 490 -5.92 -11.40 -11.42
CA VAL A 490 -6.29 -10.15 -12.08
C VAL A 490 -7.27 -10.43 -13.21
N ASN A 491 -8.31 -9.61 -13.32
CA ASN A 491 -9.21 -9.60 -14.47
C ASN A 491 -8.55 -8.89 -15.65
N PHE A 492 -8.78 -9.43 -16.84
CA PHE A 492 -8.28 -8.89 -18.09
C PHE A 492 -9.44 -8.48 -19.02
N ASP A 493 -9.13 -8.06 -20.25
CA ASP A 493 -10.16 -7.62 -21.18
C ASP A 493 -11.16 -8.76 -21.44
N GLY A 494 -12.43 -8.41 -21.39
CA GLY A 494 -13.54 -9.33 -21.45
C GLY A 494 -14.44 -9.11 -22.66
N GLY A 495 -15.65 -9.59 -22.56
CA GLY A 495 -16.65 -9.46 -23.60
C GLY A 495 -16.21 -10.10 -24.91
N GLY A 496 -16.36 -9.39 -26.04
CA GLY A 496 -15.98 -9.91 -27.34
C GLY A 496 -14.50 -10.25 -27.51
N SER A 497 -13.63 -9.76 -26.63
CA SER A 497 -12.19 -10.07 -26.66
C SER A 497 -11.88 -11.42 -26.04
N THR A 498 -12.77 -11.95 -25.18
CA THR A 498 -12.55 -13.21 -24.46
C THR A 498 -12.35 -14.37 -25.41
N ALA A 499 -11.17 -14.92 -25.40
CA ALA A 499 -10.82 -16.09 -26.21
C ALA A 499 -9.74 -16.91 -25.51
N MET A 500 -9.83 -18.24 -25.65
CA MET A 500 -8.76 -19.16 -25.31
C MET A 500 -8.51 -20.08 -26.48
N THR A 501 -7.26 -20.32 -26.83
CA THR A 501 -6.88 -21.26 -27.90
C THR A 501 -5.98 -22.36 -27.34
N LEU A 502 -6.12 -23.55 -27.92
CA LEU A 502 -5.25 -24.70 -27.73
C LEU A 502 -4.59 -24.98 -29.08
N TYR A 503 -3.26 -24.80 -29.18
CA TYR A 503 -2.53 -24.87 -30.46
C TYR A 503 -3.16 -24.04 -31.58
N GLY A 504 -3.51 -22.79 -31.25
CA GLY A 504 -4.18 -21.86 -32.18
C GLY A 504 -5.64 -22.18 -32.49
N LYS A 505 -6.22 -23.26 -31.96
CA LYS A 505 -7.64 -23.58 -32.12
C LYS A 505 -8.43 -23.09 -30.93
N ARG A 506 -9.46 -22.28 -31.16
CA ARG A 506 -10.31 -21.74 -30.11
C ARG A 506 -11.06 -22.85 -29.37
N VAL A 507 -11.12 -22.78 -28.04
CA VAL A 507 -11.77 -23.75 -27.15
C VAL A 507 -13.06 -23.24 -26.53
N ASN A 508 -13.21 -21.92 -26.32
CA ASN A 508 -14.44 -21.31 -25.82
C ASN A 508 -15.35 -20.84 -26.97
N SER A 509 -16.60 -20.49 -26.67
CA SER A 509 -17.55 -20.06 -27.66
C SER A 509 -17.23 -18.67 -28.23
N PHE A 510 -17.70 -18.43 -29.46
CA PHE A 510 -17.72 -17.06 -29.99
C PHE A 510 -18.81 -16.26 -29.28
N LEU A 511 -18.52 -15.02 -28.93
CA LEU A 511 -19.57 -14.10 -28.54
C LEU A 511 -20.47 -13.85 -29.74
N SER A 512 -21.62 -14.42 -29.76
CA SER A 512 -22.71 -13.89 -30.59
C SER A 512 -23.26 -12.67 -29.87
N ASN A 513 -22.61 -11.50 -30.06
CA ASN A 513 -23.28 -10.28 -29.65
C ASN A 513 -24.58 -10.10 -30.42
N THR A 514 -25.45 -9.19 -29.99
CA THR A 514 -26.70 -8.83 -30.64
C THR A 514 -26.58 -8.47 -32.14
N SER A 515 -25.37 -8.36 -32.67
CA SER A 515 -25.05 -8.08 -34.07
C SER A 515 -24.75 -9.31 -34.94
N GLY A 516 -24.81 -10.52 -34.37
CA GLY A 516 -24.60 -11.75 -35.13
C GLY A 516 -23.15 -11.95 -35.63
N ALA A 517 -22.16 -11.30 -35.00
CA ALA A 517 -20.76 -11.46 -35.38
C ALA A 517 -20.30 -12.89 -35.10
N THR A 518 -19.88 -13.57 -36.12
CA THR A 518 -19.33 -14.93 -36.10
C THR A 518 -17.80 -14.92 -36.12
N GLU A 519 -17.20 -13.75 -36.07
CA GLU A 519 -15.74 -13.58 -36.19
C GLU A 519 -15.08 -13.33 -34.85
N ASN A 520 -13.87 -13.87 -34.69
CA ASN A 520 -12.98 -13.57 -33.57
C ASN A 520 -12.68 -12.07 -33.53
N ARG A 521 -12.85 -11.47 -32.37
CA ARG A 521 -12.38 -10.09 -32.17
C ARG A 521 -10.87 -10.06 -32.25
N ARG A 522 -10.34 -9.06 -32.94
CA ARG A 522 -8.92 -8.73 -32.94
C ARG A 522 -8.58 -8.06 -31.63
N VAL A 523 -7.43 -8.42 -31.04
CA VAL A 523 -6.92 -7.91 -29.76
C VAL A 523 -5.50 -7.40 -29.92
N GLY A 524 -5.07 -6.46 -29.07
CA GLY A 524 -3.73 -5.85 -29.12
C GLY A 524 -2.66 -6.65 -28.38
N SER A 525 -3.07 -7.61 -27.54
CA SER A 525 -2.17 -8.39 -26.72
C SER A 525 -2.74 -9.74 -26.36
N VAL A 526 -1.85 -10.69 -26.10
CA VAL A 526 -2.17 -12.06 -25.69
C VAL A 526 -1.25 -12.49 -24.55
N MET A 527 -1.67 -13.51 -23.80
CA MET A 527 -0.86 -14.18 -22.78
C MET A 527 -1.03 -15.68 -22.90
N GLY A 528 -0.01 -16.44 -22.56
CA GLY A 528 -0.07 -17.89 -22.81
C GLY A 528 1.03 -18.68 -22.14
N PHE A 529 0.94 -20.00 -22.35
CA PHE A 529 1.92 -21.00 -21.95
C PHE A 529 2.71 -21.46 -23.17
N TYR A 530 4.02 -21.36 -23.06
CA TYR A 530 4.97 -21.61 -24.12
C TYR A 530 6.01 -22.64 -23.69
N LYS A 531 6.60 -23.30 -24.64
CA LYS A 531 7.81 -24.09 -24.40
C LYS A 531 8.92 -23.15 -23.94
N LYS A 532 9.54 -23.49 -22.83
CA LYS A 532 10.70 -22.72 -22.37
C LYS A 532 11.87 -22.91 -23.33
N LYS A 533 12.53 -21.82 -23.68
CA LYS A 533 13.73 -21.82 -24.54
C LYS A 533 14.93 -22.41 -23.84
#